data_d018eb7ac7bd171e9e6e1c88324da175
#
_entry.id   d018eb7ac7bd171e9e6e1c88324da175
#
_cell.length_a   1.000
_cell.length_b   1.000
_cell.length_c   1.000
_cell.angle_alpha   90.00
_cell.angle_beta   90.00
_cell.angle_gamma   90.00
#
_symmetry.space_group_name_H-M   'P 1'
#
loop_
_entity.id
_entity.type
_entity.pdbx_description
1 polymer ?
#
loop_
_entity_poly.entity_id
_entity_poly.type
_entity_poly.pdbx_seq_one_letter_code
_entity_poly.pdbx_strand_id
1 'polypeptide(L)'
;MAAKECRRLDAALARQLLSQTEAVLFDCDGVLWRGEAALPGAAETLHRLEAGGAKRLCYVTNNSSRTRQAYTEKLRRLGFPPAEPSQVFGSAYCAARHLSRALPPGGAAYVLGGPALSAELEALGVAHLGVGPAPEPGSDHFGARAPLDPAVRAVLVGYDEHFAYGKLCTALRYLLRGDGDGRGCLLVGTNRDNRLPLEGGSAVPGTGCLVKAVETAAEREAFIVGKPSRFMFECVASEFKINPARTIMVGDRLDTDILMGNTCGLTTLLTLTGVTTLDEVKGHLTSGCPERRNLVPDYYVDSIADLLPALSD
;
A
#
# COMPACT_ATOMS: atom_id res chain seq x y z
N MET A 1 18.38 14.18 -19.68
CA MET A 1 18.06 12.84 -19.16
C MET A 1 17.81 11.94 -20.35
N ALA A 2 18.41 10.74 -20.39
CA ALA A 2 18.11 9.74 -21.42
C ALA A 2 16.60 9.42 -21.43
N ALA A 3 16.04 9.16 -22.60
CA ALA A 3 14.65 8.76 -22.70
C ALA A 3 14.46 7.45 -21.93
N LYS A 4 13.47 7.36 -21.04
CA LYS A 4 13.17 6.14 -20.33
C LYS A 4 12.58 5.15 -21.34
N GLU A 5 13.16 3.95 -21.42
CA GLU A 5 12.70 2.86 -22.28
C GLU A 5 12.06 1.78 -21.40
N CYS A 6 10.91 1.29 -21.80
CA CYS A 6 10.30 0.10 -21.20
C CYS A 6 10.66 -1.11 -22.05
N ARG A 7 11.46 -2.05 -21.54
CA ARG A 7 11.95 -3.22 -22.29
C ARG A 7 11.28 -4.50 -21.77
N ARG A 8 10.97 -5.40 -22.69
CA ARG A 8 10.59 -6.76 -22.27
C ARG A 8 11.80 -7.43 -21.63
N LEU A 9 11.60 -8.03 -20.48
CA LEU A 9 12.66 -8.72 -19.76
C LEU A 9 12.76 -10.16 -20.27
N ASP A 10 13.79 -10.47 -21.04
CA ASP A 10 14.12 -11.84 -21.43
C ASP A 10 14.99 -12.53 -20.35
N ALA A 11 15.21 -13.85 -20.52
CA ALA A 11 15.95 -14.63 -19.53
C ALA A 11 17.39 -14.16 -19.31
N ALA A 12 18.08 -13.68 -20.34
CA ALA A 12 19.46 -13.23 -20.23
C ALA A 12 19.54 -11.91 -19.45
N LEU A 13 18.67 -10.96 -19.79
CA LEU A 13 18.58 -9.67 -19.13
C LEU A 13 18.07 -9.82 -17.68
N ALA A 14 17.11 -10.75 -17.45
CA ALA A 14 16.62 -11.07 -16.10
C ALA A 14 17.74 -11.64 -15.23
N ARG A 15 18.58 -12.54 -15.76
CA ARG A 15 19.73 -13.10 -15.04
C ARG A 15 20.72 -12.01 -14.66
N GLN A 16 21.04 -11.11 -15.60
CA GLN A 16 21.91 -9.97 -15.34
C GLN A 16 21.34 -9.04 -14.28
N LEU A 17 20.06 -8.68 -14.37
CA LEU A 17 19.38 -7.82 -13.39
C LEU A 17 19.38 -8.46 -11.99
N LEU A 18 18.97 -9.71 -11.91
CA LEU A 18 18.89 -10.45 -10.65
C LEU A 18 20.27 -10.64 -10.00
N SER A 19 21.36 -10.77 -10.78
CA SER A 19 22.72 -10.89 -10.21
C SER A 19 23.17 -9.64 -9.43
N GLN A 20 22.61 -8.48 -9.76
CA GLN A 20 22.92 -7.19 -9.12
C GLN A 20 21.91 -6.80 -8.04
N THR A 21 20.85 -7.59 -7.87
CA THR A 21 19.72 -7.29 -6.98
C THR A 21 19.94 -7.88 -5.59
N GLU A 22 19.75 -7.07 -4.55
CA GLU A 22 19.78 -7.47 -3.13
C GLU A 22 18.39 -7.66 -2.53
N ALA A 23 17.40 -6.90 -3.01
CA ALA A 23 16.03 -6.96 -2.51
C ALA A 23 15.02 -6.91 -3.65
N VAL A 24 13.91 -7.63 -3.48
CA VAL A 24 12.76 -7.58 -4.37
C VAL A 24 11.52 -7.27 -3.55
N LEU A 25 10.86 -6.18 -3.90
CA LEU A 25 9.59 -5.76 -3.33
C LEU A 25 8.48 -6.21 -4.27
N PHE A 26 7.56 -7.01 -3.76
CA PHE A 26 6.42 -7.51 -4.53
C PHE A 26 5.15 -6.81 -4.10
N ASP A 27 4.41 -6.23 -5.05
CA ASP A 27 2.99 -6.10 -4.84
C ASP A 27 2.34 -7.49 -4.73
N CYS A 28 1.17 -7.55 -4.15
CA CYS A 28 0.51 -8.81 -3.85
C CYS A 28 -0.60 -9.13 -4.85
N ASP A 29 -1.64 -8.30 -4.87
CA ASP A 29 -2.83 -8.53 -5.69
C ASP A 29 -2.54 -8.17 -7.15
N GLY A 30 -2.72 -9.13 -8.08
CA GLY A 30 -2.36 -8.95 -9.49
C GLY A 30 -0.93 -9.36 -9.85
N VAL A 31 -0.04 -9.54 -8.86
CA VAL A 31 1.35 -9.99 -9.06
C VAL A 31 1.57 -11.40 -8.56
N LEU A 32 1.17 -11.69 -7.32
CA LEU A 32 1.34 -12.99 -6.67
C LEU A 32 0.06 -13.84 -6.70
N TRP A 33 -1.09 -13.17 -6.55
CA TRP A 33 -2.40 -13.83 -6.52
C TRP A 33 -3.49 -12.92 -7.08
N ARG A 34 -4.64 -13.52 -7.35
CA ARG A 34 -5.90 -12.84 -7.63
C ARG A 34 -6.97 -13.41 -6.71
N GLY A 35 -7.54 -12.57 -5.83
CA GLY A 35 -8.42 -13.05 -4.77
C GLY A 35 -7.72 -14.08 -3.86
N GLU A 36 -8.25 -15.29 -3.81
CA GLU A 36 -7.72 -16.40 -2.99
C GLU A 36 -6.96 -17.45 -3.82
N ALA A 37 -6.59 -17.16 -5.06
CA ALA A 37 -5.85 -18.06 -5.94
C ALA A 37 -4.47 -17.47 -6.30
N ALA A 38 -3.41 -18.26 -6.10
CA ALA A 38 -2.06 -17.91 -6.57
C ALA A 38 -2.02 -17.83 -8.09
N LEU A 39 -1.28 -16.88 -8.64
CA LEU A 39 -1.03 -16.82 -10.07
C LEU A 39 -0.08 -17.98 -10.49
N PRO A 40 -0.30 -18.56 -11.68
CA PRO A 40 0.52 -19.67 -12.17
C PRO A 40 2.01 -19.33 -12.14
N GLY A 41 2.83 -20.23 -11.56
CA GLY A 41 4.27 -20.08 -11.47
C GLY A 41 4.78 -19.06 -10.45
N ALA A 42 3.91 -18.24 -9.84
CA ALA A 42 4.35 -17.20 -8.90
C ALA A 42 5.03 -17.79 -7.66
N ALA A 43 4.45 -18.79 -7.04
CA ALA A 43 5.04 -19.46 -5.88
C ALA A 43 6.39 -20.09 -6.21
N GLU A 44 6.50 -20.79 -7.34
CA GLU A 44 7.77 -21.38 -7.78
C GLU A 44 8.85 -20.31 -8.01
N THR A 45 8.48 -19.20 -8.64
CA THR A 45 9.42 -18.07 -8.84
C THR A 45 9.99 -17.55 -7.51
N LEU A 46 9.14 -17.36 -6.51
CA LEU A 46 9.60 -16.88 -5.20
C LEU A 46 10.46 -17.92 -4.48
N HIS A 47 10.12 -19.22 -4.54
CA HIS A 47 10.97 -20.30 -4.01
C HIS A 47 12.36 -20.32 -4.65
N ARG A 48 12.44 -20.14 -5.98
CA ARG A 48 13.73 -20.06 -6.70
C ARG A 48 14.53 -18.82 -6.32
N LEU A 49 13.87 -17.66 -6.16
CA LEU A 49 14.52 -16.43 -5.71
C LEU A 49 15.07 -16.56 -4.28
N GLU A 50 14.36 -17.24 -3.40
CA GLU A 50 14.78 -17.48 -2.02
C GLU A 50 15.91 -18.51 -1.94
N ALA A 51 15.83 -19.60 -2.70
CA ALA A 51 16.84 -20.67 -2.73
C ALA A 51 18.23 -20.16 -3.15
N GLY A 52 18.30 -19.11 -3.97
CA GLY A 52 19.53 -18.42 -4.31
C GLY A 52 20.18 -17.67 -3.12
N GLY A 53 19.55 -17.63 -1.96
CA GLY A 53 20.09 -17.28 -0.63
C GLY A 53 20.54 -15.82 -0.44
N ALA A 54 20.62 -15.03 -1.51
CA ALA A 54 21.22 -13.70 -1.48
C ALA A 54 20.20 -12.55 -1.53
N LYS A 55 18.91 -12.83 -1.73
CA LYS A 55 17.89 -11.80 -1.96
C LYS A 55 16.89 -11.73 -0.83
N ARG A 56 16.59 -10.50 -0.44
CA ARG A 56 15.51 -10.23 0.51
C ARG A 56 14.20 -10.05 -0.24
N LEU A 57 13.21 -10.85 0.09
CA LEU A 57 11.86 -10.73 -0.44
C LEU A 57 11.00 -9.93 0.53
N CYS A 58 10.32 -8.90 0.05
CA CYS A 58 9.39 -8.09 0.83
C CYS A 58 8.06 -7.97 0.09
N TYR A 59 6.97 -7.93 0.82
CA TYR A 59 5.61 -7.86 0.30
C TYR A 59 5.01 -6.50 0.63
N VAL A 60 4.62 -5.74 -0.40
CA VAL A 60 4.23 -4.33 -0.26
C VAL A 60 2.84 -4.14 -0.85
N THR A 61 1.83 -3.90 -0.01
CA THR A 61 0.43 -3.84 -0.45
C THR A 61 -0.31 -2.61 0.07
N ASN A 62 -1.16 -2.02 -0.79
CA ASN A 62 -2.07 -0.94 -0.39
C ASN A 62 -3.29 -1.42 0.39
N ASN A 63 -3.58 -2.71 0.36
CA ASN A 63 -4.74 -3.26 1.03
C ASN A 63 -4.60 -3.18 2.56
N SER A 64 -5.48 -2.43 3.21
CA SER A 64 -5.52 -2.24 4.67
C SER A 64 -6.51 -3.17 5.40
N SER A 65 -7.14 -4.10 4.68
CA SER A 65 -8.16 -4.99 5.26
C SER A 65 -7.59 -6.24 5.95
N ARG A 66 -6.26 -6.45 5.90
CA ARG A 66 -5.57 -7.59 6.52
C ARG A 66 -4.35 -7.13 7.31
N THR A 67 -4.07 -7.82 8.42
CA THR A 67 -2.83 -7.62 9.18
C THR A 67 -1.64 -8.27 8.50
N ARG A 68 -0.41 -7.89 8.90
CA ARG A 68 0.83 -8.56 8.45
C ARG A 68 0.79 -10.06 8.72
N GLN A 69 0.30 -10.47 9.89
CA GLN A 69 0.15 -11.88 10.26
C GLN A 69 -0.80 -12.62 9.30
N ALA A 70 -1.95 -12.04 8.98
CA ALA A 70 -2.89 -12.63 8.03
C ALA A 70 -2.29 -12.76 6.61
N TYR A 71 -1.40 -11.85 6.22
CA TYR A 71 -0.67 -11.97 4.95
C TYR A 71 0.34 -13.11 4.95
N THR A 72 1.10 -13.31 6.04
CA THR A 72 2.02 -14.45 6.13
C THR A 72 1.28 -15.79 6.10
N GLU A 73 0.12 -15.87 6.72
CA GLU A 73 -0.76 -17.04 6.65
C GLU A 73 -1.31 -17.27 5.24
N LYS A 74 -1.70 -16.20 4.54
CA LYS A 74 -2.15 -16.28 3.15
C LYS A 74 -1.02 -16.76 2.23
N LEU A 75 0.19 -16.21 2.35
CA LEU A 75 1.36 -16.65 1.60
C LEU A 75 1.59 -18.16 1.79
N ARG A 76 1.63 -18.64 3.04
CA ARG A 76 1.81 -20.06 3.37
C ARG A 76 0.71 -20.92 2.77
N ARG A 77 -0.57 -20.51 2.89
CA ARG A 77 -1.72 -21.25 2.37
C ARG A 77 -1.70 -21.35 0.84
N LEU A 78 -1.19 -20.34 0.17
CA LEU A 78 -1.08 -20.30 -1.30
C LEU A 78 0.22 -20.96 -1.83
N GLY A 79 1.03 -21.57 -0.96
CA GLY A 79 2.23 -22.30 -1.33
C GLY A 79 3.46 -21.43 -1.63
N PHE A 80 3.47 -20.19 -1.20
CA PHE A 80 4.65 -19.33 -1.27
C PHE A 80 5.68 -19.68 -0.18
N PRO A 81 6.94 -19.25 -0.33
CA PRO A 81 7.94 -19.40 0.73
C PRO A 81 7.44 -18.87 2.06
N PRO A 82 7.86 -19.45 3.19
CA PRO A 82 7.55 -18.92 4.51
C PRO A 82 8.02 -17.47 4.63
N ALA A 83 7.14 -16.59 5.11
CA ALA A 83 7.46 -15.19 5.31
C ALA A 83 7.16 -14.77 6.75
N GLU A 84 8.03 -13.91 7.29
CA GLU A 84 7.83 -13.31 8.60
C GLU A 84 6.98 -12.03 8.48
N PRO A 85 6.20 -11.65 9.49
CA PRO A 85 5.45 -10.39 9.49
C PRO A 85 6.32 -9.16 9.23
N SER A 86 7.60 -9.19 9.58
CA SER A 86 8.58 -8.12 9.30
C SER A 86 8.85 -7.91 7.81
N GLN A 87 8.56 -8.90 6.96
CA GLN A 87 8.72 -8.81 5.50
C GLN A 87 7.45 -8.25 4.81
N VAL A 88 6.35 -8.05 5.56
CA VAL A 88 5.08 -7.57 5.01
C VAL A 88 4.86 -6.11 5.39
N PHE A 89 4.69 -5.27 4.38
CA PHE A 89 4.45 -3.83 4.51
C PHE A 89 3.09 -3.48 3.90
N GLY A 90 2.03 -3.75 4.65
CA GLY A 90 0.68 -3.32 4.32
C GLY A 90 0.45 -1.85 4.69
N SER A 91 -0.47 -1.18 4.00
CA SER A 91 -0.80 0.22 4.30
C SER A 91 -1.36 0.41 5.72
N ALA A 92 -2.00 -0.61 6.30
CA ALA A 92 -2.43 -0.60 7.71
C ALA A 92 -1.24 -0.49 8.67
N TYR A 93 -0.22 -1.34 8.49
CA TYR A 93 1.01 -1.29 9.28
C TYR A 93 1.77 0.03 9.10
N CYS A 94 1.88 0.51 7.85
CA CYS A 94 2.54 1.79 7.58
C CYS A 94 1.82 2.96 8.26
N ALA A 95 0.48 2.94 8.30
CA ALA A 95 -0.30 3.94 9.02
C ALA A 95 -0.08 3.87 10.54
N ALA A 96 -0.11 2.68 11.12
CA ALA A 96 0.18 2.47 12.53
C ALA A 96 1.60 2.94 12.88
N ARG A 97 2.59 2.61 12.05
CA ARG A 97 3.99 3.05 12.22
C ARG A 97 4.15 4.57 12.08
N HIS A 98 3.42 5.21 11.17
CA HIS A 98 3.40 6.66 11.06
C HIS A 98 2.86 7.30 12.33
N LEU A 99 1.70 6.87 12.79
CA LEU A 99 1.03 7.42 13.96
C LEU A 99 1.79 7.16 15.26
N SER A 100 2.42 5.99 15.42
CA SER A 100 3.24 5.70 16.60
C SER A 100 4.42 6.66 16.78
N ARG A 101 4.85 7.34 15.71
CA ARG A 101 5.94 8.34 15.74
C ARG A 101 5.46 9.78 15.74
N ALA A 102 4.30 10.03 15.12
CA ALA A 102 3.77 11.37 14.91
C ALA A 102 2.88 11.85 16.08
N LEU A 103 2.23 10.93 16.78
CA LEU A 103 1.38 11.28 17.91
C LEU A 103 2.20 11.65 19.15
N PRO A 104 1.77 12.66 19.91
CA PRO A 104 2.36 12.96 21.22
C PRO A 104 2.05 11.83 22.22
N PRO A 105 2.80 11.73 23.33
CA PRO A 105 2.49 10.80 24.41
C PRO A 105 1.04 10.92 24.88
N GLY A 106 0.32 9.80 24.97
CA GLY A 106 -1.11 9.76 25.32
C GLY A 106 -2.06 10.19 24.18
N GLY A 107 -1.53 10.52 23.00
CA GLY A 107 -2.35 10.84 21.84
C GLY A 107 -3.04 9.60 21.25
N ALA A 108 -4.25 9.80 20.74
CA ALA A 108 -5.08 8.75 20.11
C ALA A 108 -5.46 9.12 18.67
N ALA A 109 -5.88 8.12 17.90
CA ALA A 109 -6.43 8.30 16.57
C ALA A 109 -7.94 8.00 16.53
N TYR A 110 -8.70 8.83 15.84
CA TYR A 110 -10.06 8.47 15.41
C TYR A 110 -9.97 7.75 14.06
N VAL A 111 -10.48 6.54 13.98
CA VAL A 111 -10.27 5.63 12.86
C VAL A 111 -11.57 5.38 12.08
N LEU A 112 -11.55 5.70 10.79
CA LEU A 112 -12.49 5.20 9.81
C LEU A 112 -11.81 4.00 9.14
N GLY A 113 -12.07 2.80 9.66
CA GLY A 113 -11.37 1.60 9.21
C GLY A 113 -11.87 0.34 9.88
N GLY A 114 -11.38 -0.80 9.37
CA GLY A 114 -11.77 -2.13 9.85
C GLY A 114 -10.84 -2.71 10.93
N PRO A 115 -11.15 -3.95 11.40
CA PRO A 115 -10.44 -4.60 12.50
C PRO A 115 -8.94 -4.81 12.26
N ALA A 116 -8.51 -5.03 11.01
CA ALA A 116 -7.09 -5.22 10.70
C ALA A 116 -6.26 -3.95 10.98
N LEU A 117 -6.85 -2.77 10.70
CA LEU A 117 -6.21 -1.49 10.99
C LEU A 117 -6.12 -1.27 12.51
N SER A 118 -7.18 -1.63 13.26
CA SER A 118 -7.18 -1.64 14.73
C SER A 118 -6.03 -2.50 15.29
N ALA A 119 -5.93 -3.73 14.82
CA ALA A 119 -4.90 -4.67 15.30
C ALA A 119 -3.47 -4.19 15.03
N GLU A 120 -3.19 -3.57 13.88
CA GLU A 120 -1.86 -3.00 13.59
C GLU A 120 -1.55 -1.76 14.46
N LEU A 121 -2.56 -0.95 14.79
CA LEU A 121 -2.43 0.18 15.73
C LEU A 121 -2.13 -0.33 17.14
N GLU A 122 -2.86 -1.33 17.63
CA GLU A 122 -2.68 -1.97 18.93
C GLU A 122 -1.27 -2.58 19.06
N ALA A 123 -0.82 -3.28 18.01
CA ALA A 123 0.50 -3.90 17.98
C ALA A 123 1.66 -2.89 18.13
N LEU A 124 1.43 -1.62 17.78
CA LEU A 124 2.38 -0.53 17.93
C LEU A 124 2.04 0.44 19.09
N GLY A 125 1.09 0.06 19.95
CA GLY A 125 0.72 0.84 21.14
C GLY A 125 0.00 2.16 20.84
N VAL A 126 -0.65 2.29 19.67
CA VAL A 126 -1.40 3.49 19.28
C VAL A 126 -2.83 3.38 19.78
N ALA A 127 -3.19 4.22 20.73
CA ALA A 127 -4.56 4.33 21.21
C ALA A 127 -5.49 4.83 20.09
N HIS A 128 -6.69 4.25 19.99
CA HIS A 128 -7.61 4.62 18.91
C HIS A 128 -9.06 4.31 19.29
N LEU A 129 -9.99 4.91 18.52
CA LEU A 129 -11.44 4.72 18.63
C LEU A 129 -12.09 4.91 17.25
N GLY A 130 -13.35 4.50 17.09
CA GLY A 130 -14.12 4.71 15.86
C GLY A 130 -14.16 3.53 14.91
N VAL A 131 -13.47 2.42 15.21
CA VAL A 131 -13.50 1.18 14.40
C VAL A 131 -14.87 0.50 14.52
N GLY A 132 -15.35 -0.07 13.40
CA GLY A 132 -16.63 -0.77 13.34
C GLY A 132 -17.82 0.15 13.05
N PRO A 133 -19.07 -0.33 13.29
CA PRO A 133 -20.27 0.45 13.03
C PRO A 133 -20.31 1.75 13.86
N ALA A 134 -20.82 2.80 13.26
CA ALA A 134 -21.14 4.00 14.03
C ALA A 134 -22.25 3.68 15.04
N PRO A 135 -22.25 4.31 16.23
CA PRO A 135 -23.39 4.26 17.11
C PRO A 135 -24.64 4.73 16.37
N GLU A 136 -25.81 4.12 16.69
CA GLU A 136 -27.08 4.59 16.16
C GLU A 136 -27.22 6.10 16.41
N PRO A 137 -27.69 6.86 15.42
CA PRO A 137 -27.89 8.29 15.58
C PRO A 137 -28.88 8.52 16.72
N GLY A 138 -28.37 9.06 17.83
CA GLY A 138 -29.24 9.59 18.89
C GLY A 138 -30.02 10.80 18.39
N SER A 139 -30.80 11.43 19.28
CA SER A 139 -31.60 12.64 19.00
C SER A 139 -30.79 13.90 18.68
N ASP A 140 -29.46 13.81 18.65
CA ASP A 140 -28.52 14.93 18.54
C ASP A 140 -27.92 15.17 17.15
N HIS A 141 -28.67 14.88 16.08
CA HIS A 141 -28.25 15.15 14.71
C HIS A 141 -26.76 14.79 14.43
N PHE A 142 -26.49 13.51 14.18
CA PHE A 142 -25.19 12.99 13.77
C PHE A 142 -24.03 13.17 14.79
N GLY A 143 -24.32 13.18 16.09
CA GLY A 143 -23.32 13.33 17.14
C GLY A 143 -22.72 14.74 17.23
N ALA A 144 -23.39 15.75 16.65
CA ALA A 144 -22.89 17.13 16.62
C ALA A 144 -22.64 17.73 18.02
N ARG A 145 -23.31 17.21 19.05
CA ARG A 145 -23.19 17.63 20.44
C ARG A 145 -22.42 16.67 21.34
N ALA A 146 -22.12 15.46 20.86
CA ALA A 146 -21.35 14.50 21.64
C ALA A 146 -19.95 15.06 21.96
N PRO A 147 -19.46 14.94 23.21
CA PRO A 147 -18.11 15.41 23.54
C PRO A 147 -17.07 14.65 22.72
N LEU A 148 -16.10 15.37 22.19
CA LEU A 148 -14.95 14.79 21.53
C LEU A 148 -13.89 14.39 22.57
N ASP A 149 -13.28 13.21 22.40
CA ASP A 149 -12.17 12.79 23.22
C ASP A 149 -10.98 13.75 23.02
N PRO A 150 -10.49 14.41 24.08
CA PRO A 150 -9.40 15.35 23.99
C PRO A 150 -8.05 14.68 23.62
N ALA A 151 -7.92 13.36 23.81
CA ALA A 151 -6.71 12.61 23.45
C ALA A 151 -6.55 12.43 21.95
N VAL A 152 -7.62 12.53 21.15
CA VAL A 152 -7.54 12.35 19.69
C VAL A 152 -6.74 13.47 19.05
N ARG A 153 -5.65 13.10 18.37
CA ARG A 153 -4.71 13.98 17.66
C ARG A 153 -4.56 13.63 16.19
N ALA A 154 -5.21 12.57 15.74
CA ALA A 154 -5.23 12.17 14.33
C ALA A 154 -6.58 11.61 13.93
N VAL A 155 -6.94 11.83 12.67
CA VAL A 155 -7.98 11.06 11.95
C VAL A 155 -7.26 10.17 10.96
N LEU A 156 -7.50 8.85 11.07
CA LEU A 156 -6.96 7.84 10.16
C LEU A 156 -8.08 7.27 9.31
N VAL A 157 -7.90 7.30 7.98
CA VAL A 157 -8.86 6.75 7.02
C VAL A 157 -8.25 5.55 6.30
N GLY A 158 -8.83 4.38 6.51
CA GLY A 158 -8.55 3.14 5.80
C GLY A 158 -9.78 2.58 5.11
N TYR A 159 -9.73 1.30 4.70
CA TYR A 159 -10.91 0.61 4.20
C TYR A 159 -11.88 0.36 5.36
N ASP A 160 -13.11 0.85 5.21
CA ASP A 160 -14.14 0.79 6.24
C ASP A 160 -15.49 0.39 5.62
N GLU A 161 -15.91 -0.85 5.84
CA GLU A 161 -17.21 -1.37 5.41
C GLU A 161 -18.39 -0.70 6.14
N HIS A 162 -18.11 -0.08 7.28
CA HIS A 162 -19.07 0.64 8.11
C HIS A 162 -18.97 2.16 7.93
N PHE A 163 -18.40 2.63 6.83
CA PHE A 163 -18.32 4.05 6.54
C PHE A 163 -19.72 4.67 6.48
N ALA A 164 -19.95 5.64 7.35
CA ALA A 164 -21.26 6.25 7.52
C ALA A 164 -21.13 7.77 7.68
N TYR A 165 -22.20 8.49 7.37
CA TYR A 165 -22.24 9.95 7.49
C TYR A 165 -21.90 10.44 8.91
N GLY A 166 -22.36 9.75 9.95
CA GLY A 166 -22.03 10.07 11.35
C GLY A 166 -20.53 9.98 11.66
N LYS A 167 -19.83 8.98 11.10
CA LYS A 167 -18.37 8.85 11.23
C LYS A 167 -17.66 10.00 10.52
N LEU A 168 -18.12 10.38 9.32
CA LEU A 168 -17.58 11.54 8.58
C LEU A 168 -17.76 12.84 9.38
N CYS A 169 -18.94 13.06 9.97
CA CYS A 169 -19.20 14.23 10.82
C CYS A 169 -18.26 14.26 12.03
N THR A 170 -18.05 13.13 12.70
CA THR A 170 -17.13 13.05 13.85
C THR A 170 -15.68 13.29 13.43
N ALA A 171 -15.25 12.71 12.32
CA ALA A 171 -13.91 12.96 11.75
C ALA A 171 -13.70 14.45 11.47
N LEU A 172 -14.66 15.09 10.80
CA LEU A 172 -14.59 16.53 10.51
C LEU A 172 -14.47 17.37 11.79
N ARG A 173 -15.26 17.07 12.82
CA ARG A 173 -15.20 17.76 14.10
C ARG A 173 -13.82 17.67 14.76
N TYR A 174 -13.15 16.50 14.72
CA TYR A 174 -11.78 16.36 15.20
C TYR A 174 -10.80 17.19 14.36
N LEU A 175 -10.96 17.19 13.03
CA LEU A 175 -10.07 17.91 12.12
C LEU A 175 -10.20 19.42 12.20
N LEU A 176 -11.40 19.94 12.51
CA LEU A 176 -11.68 21.38 12.67
C LEU A 176 -11.45 21.87 14.10
N ARG A 177 -11.28 20.97 15.06
CA ARG A 177 -10.99 21.36 16.44
C ARG A 177 -9.64 22.08 16.49
N GLY A 178 -9.65 23.33 16.92
CA GLY A 178 -8.43 24.06 17.20
C GLY A 178 -7.70 23.42 18.38
N ASP A 179 -6.48 23.00 18.18
CA ASP A 179 -5.61 22.57 19.26
C ASP A 179 -4.89 23.80 19.83
N GLY A 180 -4.94 23.99 21.13
CA GLY A 180 -4.31 25.12 21.78
C GLY A 180 -2.78 25.21 21.64
N ASP A 181 -2.17 24.14 21.07
CA ASP A 181 -0.73 24.06 20.76
C ASP A 181 -0.39 24.38 19.29
N GLY A 182 -1.39 24.72 18.46
CA GLY A 182 -1.20 25.11 17.05
C GLY A 182 -0.80 23.99 16.08
N ARG A 183 -0.73 22.73 16.53
CA ARG A 183 -0.32 21.60 15.67
C ARG A 183 -1.46 21.00 14.86
N GLY A 184 -2.70 21.16 15.31
CA GLY A 184 -3.89 20.62 14.66
C GLY A 184 -3.97 19.10 14.71
N CYS A 185 -5.15 18.57 14.43
CA CYS A 185 -5.37 17.13 14.32
C CYS A 185 -4.85 16.62 12.96
N LEU A 186 -4.01 15.59 12.91
CA LEU A 186 -3.48 15.02 11.68
C LEU A 186 -4.58 14.36 10.84
N LEU A 187 -4.48 14.44 9.52
CA LEU A 187 -5.29 13.64 8.60
C LEU A 187 -4.38 12.67 7.83
N VAL A 188 -4.60 11.37 8.04
CA VAL A 188 -3.81 10.28 7.46
C VAL A 188 -4.72 9.36 6.69
N GLY A 189 -4.33 8.98 5.47
CA GLY A 189 -5.00 7.99 4.65
C GLY A 189 -4.10 6.79 4.36
N THR A 190 -4.67 5.58 4.35
CA THR A 190 -3.88 4.38 4.07
C THR A 190 -3.46 4.31 2.60
N ASN A 191 -4.35 4.61 1.67
CA ASN A 191 -4.09 4.61 0.23
C ASN A 191 -5.15 5.42 -0.55
N ARG A 192 -4.92 5.60 -1.85
CA ARG A 192 -5.84 6.32 -2.76
C ARG A 192 -6.49 5.41 -3.81
N ASP A 193 -6.50 4.11 -3.60
CA ASP A 193 -7.08 3.18 -4.57
C ASP A 193 -8.58 3.44 -4.72
N ASN A 194 -9.01 3.73 -5.96
CA ASN A 194 -10.39 4.10 -6.25
C ASN A 194 -11.36 2.92 -6.12
N ARG A 195 -10.88 1.72 -6.41
CA ARG A 195 -11.67 0.48 -6.42
C ARG A 195 -10.90 -0.64 -5.73
N LEU A 196 -11.65 -1.48 -5.01
CA LEU A 196 -11.19 -2.77 -4.55
C LEU A 196 -11.79 -3.83 -5.48
N PRO A 197 -10.96 -4.56 -6.25
CA PRO A 197 -11.46 -5.61 -7.12
C PRO A 197 -11.95 -6.80 -6.29
N LEU A 198 -13.08 -7.36 -6.69
CA LEU A 198 -13.65 -8.58 -6.11
C LEU A 198 -13.55 -9.74 -7.11
N GLU A 199 -13.79 -10.95 -6.61
CA GLU A 199 -13.92 -12.13 -7.47
C GLU A 199 -15.07 -11.96 -8.48
N GLY A 200 -14.93 -12.57 -9.67
CA GLY A 200 -15.93 -12.45 -10.73
C GLY A 200 -15.90 -11.14 -11.52
N GLY A 201 -14.87 -10.29 -11.33
CA GLY A 201 -14.68 -9.07 -12.13
C GLY A 201 -15.51 -7.87 -11.66
N SER A 202 -16.26 -7.98 -10.56
CA SER A 202 -16.91 -6.85 -9.91
C SER A 202 -15.92 -6.04 -9.08
N ALA A 203 -16.31 -4.82 -8.70
CA ALA A 203 -15.51 -3.97 -7.82
C ALA A 203 -16.41 -3.18 -6.86
N VAL A 204 -15.85 -2.87 -5.69
CA VAL A 204 -16.46 -1.94 -4.73
C VAL A 204 -15.61 -0.66 -4.61
N PRO A 205 -16.18 0.45 -4.09
CA PRO A 205 -15.39 1.64 -3.80
C PRO A 205 -14.19 1.31 -2.91
N GLY A 206 -13.01 1.74 -3.34
CA GLY A 206 -11.79 1.58 -2.57
C GLY A 206 -11.61 2.67 -1.51
N THR A 207 -10.55 2.55 -0.74
CA THR A 207 -10.20 3.49 0.34
C THR A 207 -10.05 4.93 -0.16
N GLY A 208 -9.59 5.13 -1.39
CA GLY A 208 -9.46 6.46 -1.99
C GLY A 208 -10.76 7.25 -2.01
N CYS A 209 -11.91 6.58 -2.19
CA CYS A 209 -13.23 7.23 -2.13
C CYS A 209 -13.52 7.76 -0.71
N LEU A 210 -13.18 7.00 0.32
CA LEU A 210 -13.41 7.36 1.72
C LEU A 210 -12.46 8.48 2.14
N VAL A 211 -11.18 8.39 1.78
CA VAL A 211 -10.20 9.45 1.99
C VAL A 211 -10.66 10.74 1.33
N LYS A 212 -11.12 10.68 0.07
CA LYS A 212 -11.59 11.86 -0.67
C LYS A 212 -12.80 12.51 -0.03
N ALA A 213 -13.73 11.74 0.53
CA ALA A 213 -14.88 12.28 1.26
C ALA A 213 -14.42 13.10 2.48
N VAL A 214 -13.47 12.59 3.26
CA VAL A 214 -12.94 13.29 4.44
C VAL A 214 -12.12 14.52 4.02
N GLU A 215 -11.27 14.42 3.01
CA GLU A 215 -10.48 15.54 2.46
C GLU A 215 -11.38 16.67 2.00
N THR A 216 -12.43 16.33 1.26
CA THR A 216 -13.40 17.32 0.74
C THR A 216 -14.11 18.04 1.88
N ALA A 217 -14.55 17.31 2.91
CA ALA A 217 -15.22 17.91 4.06
C ALA A 217 -14.28 18.80 4.90
N ALA A 218 -13.01 18.41 5.03
CA ALA A 218 -12.02 19.10 5.85
C ALA A 218 -11.25 20.18 5.06
N GLU A 219 -11.47 20.32 3.76
CA GLU A 219 -10.75 21.25 2.86
C GLU A 219 -9.22 21.13 2.94
N ARG A 220 -8.72 19.92 3.15
CA ARG A 220 -7.28 19.65 3.21
C ARG A 220 -6.95 18.23 2.74
N GLU A 221 -5.72 18.03 2.28
CA GLU A 221 -5.24 16.72 1.84
C GLU A 221 -4.76 15.87 3.02
N ALA A 222 -4.96 14.55 2.89
CA ALA A 222 -4.45 13.55 3.80
C ALA A 222 -2.97 13.22 3.47
N PHE A 223 -2.18 12.99 4.52
CA PHE A 223 -0.90 12.30 4.35
C PHE A 223 -1.16 10.82 4.03
N ILE A 224 -0.78 10.40 2.82
CA ILE A 224 -0.98 9.02 2.36
C ILE A 224 0.26 8.19 2.67
N VAL A 225 0.06 7.07 3.35
CA VAL A 225 1.17 6.17 3.73
C VAL A 225 1.42 5.07 2.70
N GLY A 226 0.41 4.66 1.95
CA GLY A 226 0.48 3.61 0.92
C GLY A 226 1.13 4.08 -0.39
N LYS A 227 1.44 3.13 -1.28
CA LYS A 227 1.93 3.42 -2.64
C LYS A 227 1.02 4.44 -3.35
N PRO A 228 1.56 5.42 -4.08
CA PRO A 228 2.96 5.63 -4.46
C PRO A 228 3.79 6.44 -3.46
N SER A 229 3.32 6.64 -2.22
CA SER A 229 4.06 7.40 -1.21
C SER A 229 5.44 6.80 -0.93
N ARG A 230 6.47 7.64 -0.90
CA ARG A 230 7.83 7.25 -0.45
C ARG A 230 7.83 6.65 0.94
N PHE A 231 6.90 7.06 1.80
CA PHE A 231 6.82 6.61 3.18
C PHE A 231 6.73 5.07 3.30
N MET A 232 5.97 4.42 2.41
CA MET A 232 5.90 2.95 2.38
C MET A 232 7.26 2.32 2.08
N PHE A 233 7.99 2.82 1.11
CA PHE A 233 9.36 2.38 0.84
C PHE A 233 10.31 2.69 2.01
N GLU A 234 10.18 3.85 2.64
CA GLU A 234 10.99 4.22 3.82
C GLU A 234 10.74 3.28 5.00
N CYS A 235 9.53 2.75 5.16
CA CYS A 235 9.26 1.69 6.14
C CYS A 235 10.08 0.43 5.84
N VAL A 236 10.13 0.00 4.58
CA VAL A 236 10.95 -1.15 4.15
C VAL A 236 12.44 -0.87 4.35
N ALA A 237 12.91 0.26 3.86
CA ALA A 237 14.32 0.65 3.91
C ALA A 237 14.84 0.79 5.33
N SER A 238 14.03 1.30 6.25
CA SER A 238 14.42 1.44 7.65
C SER A 238 14.46 0.10 8.40
N GLU A 239 13.67 -0.88 7.98
CA GLU A 239 13.68 -2.22 8.58
C GLU A 239 14.90 -3.03 8.14
N PHE A 240 15.23 -2.98 6.86
CA PHE A 240 16.20 -3.87 6.25
C PHE A 240 17.47 -3.19 5.73
N LYS A 241 17.59 -1.87 5.83
CA LYS A 241 18.75 -1.08 5.35
C LYS A 241 19.09 -1.37 3.88
N ILE A 242 18.07 -1.53 3.03
CA ILE A 242 18.24 -1.88 1.62
C ILE A 242 18.77 -0.71 0.79
N ASN A 243 19.53 -1.05 -0.24
CA ASN A 243 20.04 -0.08 -1.23
C ASN A 243 19.00 0.08 -2.36
N PRO A 244 18.42 1.26 -2.59
CA PRO A 244 17.46 1.48 -3.67
C PRO A 244 17.97 1.06 -5.05
N ALA A 245 19.22 1.37 -5.38
CA ALA A 245 19.82 1.05 -6.68
C ALA A 245 19.99 -0.47 -6.92
N ARG A 246 19.88 -1.29 -5.89
CA ARG A 246 19.96 -2.76 -5.93
C ARG A 246 18.64 -3.43 -5.54
N THR A 247 17.55 -2.70 -5.69
CA THR A 247 16.20 -3.15 -5.31
C THR A 247 15.28 -3.08 -6.52
N ILE A 248 14.48 -4.12 -6.70
CA ILE A 248 13.43 -4.17 -7.73
C ILE A 248 12.08 -3.99 -7.06
N MET A 249 11.23 -3.13 -7.61
CA MET A 249 9.78 -3.10 -7.33
C MET A 249 9.05 -3.83 -8.44
N VAL A 250 8.36 -4.91 -8.08
CA VAL A 250 7.50 -5.69 -8.97
C VAL A 250 6.06 -5.35 -8.69
N GLY A 251 5.35 -4.84 -9.67
CA GLY A 251 3.95 -4.44 -9.52
C GLY A 251 3.17 -4.55 -10.81
N ASP A 252 1.85 -4.39 -10.72
CA ASP A 252 0.93 -4.44 -11.85
C ASP A 252 0.29 -3.09 -12.19
N ARG A 253 0.58 -2.04 -11.39
CA ARG A 253 -0.02 -0.72 -11.54
C ARG A 253 1.02 0.38 -11.71
N LEU A 254 0.77 1.25 -12.71
CA LEU A 254 1.67 2.36 -13.01
C LEU A 254 1.60 3.48 -11.97
N ASP A 255 0.40 3.79 -11.51
CA ASP A 255 0.10 4.92 -10.60
C ASP A 255 0.44 4.65 -9.12
N THR A 256 0.75 3.41 -8.76
CA THR A 256 1.16 3.00 -7.41
C THR A 256 2.56 2.41 -7.39
N ASP A 257 2.72 1.19 -7.89
CA ASP A 257 3.96 0.40 -7.80
C ASP A 257 5.11 1.03 -8.58
N ILE A 258 4.85 1.29 -9.87
CA ILE A 258 5.87 1.82 -10.77
C ILE A 258 6.24 3.24 -10.38
N LEU A 259 5.23 4.07 -10.06
CA LEU A 259 5.48 5.43 -9.60
C LEU A 259 6.29 5.46 -8.30
N MET A 260 5.97 4.62 -7.32
CA MET A 260 6.75 4.50 -6.08
C MET A 260 8.19 4.06 -6.38
N GLY A 261 8.35 3.00 -7.18
CA GLY A 261 9.66 2.49 -7.55
C GLY A 261 10.52 3.57 -8.22
N ASN A 262 9.99 4.24 -9.23
CA ASN A 262 10.68 5.32 -9.93
C ASN A 262 11.03 6.50 -9.02
N THR A 263 10.10 6.92 -8.18
CA THR A 263 10.29 8.05 -7.25
C THR A 263 11.33 7.74 -6.17
N CYS A 264 11.45 6.47 -5.79
CA CYS A 264 12.40 6.02 -4.77
C CYS A 264 13.75 5.55 -5.35
N GLY A 265 13.92 5.56 -6.68
CA GLY A 265 15.15 5.15 -7.34
C GLY A 265 15.36 3.64 -7.40
N LEU A 266 14.28 2.87 -7.40
CA LEU A 266 14.28 1.43 -7.58
C LEU A 266 14.25 1.08 -9.07
N THR A 267 14.74 -0.10 -9.43
CA THR A 267 14.39 -0.70 -10.71
C THR A 267 12.93 -1.17 -10.69
N THR A 268 12.18 -0.89 -11.75
CA THR A 268 10.75 -1.21 -11.82
C THR A 268 10.47 -2.30 -12.84
N LEU A 269 9.73 -3.33 -12.41
CA LEU A 269 9.28 -4.44 -13.23
C LEU A 269 7.75 -4.51 -13.20
N LEU A 270 7.13 -4.27 -14.35
CA LEU A 270 5.69 -4.40 -14.52
C LEU A 270 5.32 -5.84 -14.88
N THR A 271 4.32 -6.42 -14.22
CA THR A 271 3.65 -7.64 -14.64
C THR A 271 2.32 -7.31 -15.31
N LEU A 272 2.01 -7.98 -16.42
CA LEU A 272 0.75 -7.77 -17.17
C LEU A 272 -0.38 -8.68 -16.67
N THR A 273 -0.21 -9.29 -15.50
CA THR A 273 -1.22 -10.16 -14.87
C THR A 273 -2.30 -9.39 -14.10
N GLY A 274 -2.14 -8.09 -13.90
CA GLY A 274 -3.06 -7.27 -13.09
C GLY A 274 -3.83 -6.22 -13.89
N VAL A 275 -3.72 -4.96 -13.48
CA VAL A 275 -4.58 -3.85 -13.97
C VAL A 275 -4.04 -3.21 -15.25
N THR A 276 -2.73 -3.02 -15.36
CA THR A 276 -2.12 -2.26 -16.46
C THR A 276 -2.00 -3.07 -17.74
N THR A 277 -2.26 -2.41 -18.86
CA THR A 277 -2.01 -2.94 -20.21
C THR A 277 -0.74 -2.38 -20.83
N LEU A 278 -0.13 -3.11 -21.78
CA LEU A 278 1.06 -2.62 -22.47
C LEU A 278 0.76 -1.37 -23.34
N ASP A 279 -0.45 -1.20 -23.82
CA ASP A 279 -0.84 -0.03 -24.61
C ASP A 279 -0.91 1.23 -23.75
N GLU A 280 -1.31 1.10 -22.49
CA GLU A 280 -1.24 2.20 -21.50
C GLU A 280 0.22 2.64 -21.27
N VAL A 281 1.15 1.69 -21.12
CA VAL A 281 2.59 1.99 -21.01
C VAL A 281 3.11 2.72 -22.23
N LYS A 282 2.74 2.27 -23.45
CA LYS A 282 3.12 2.94 -24.71
C LYS A 282 2.58 4.38 -24.77
N GLY A 283 1.35 4.59 -24.31
CA GLY A 283 0.75 5.92 -24.21
C GLY A 283 1.53 6.88 -23.31
N HIS A 284 2.11 6.36 -22.21
CA HIS A 284 2.99 7.14 -21.34
C HIS A 284 4.37 7.40 -21.95
N LEU A 285 4.95 6.42 -22.67
CA LEU A 285 6.24 6.55 -23.36
C LEU A 285 6.21 7.66 -24.42
N THR A 286 5.14 7.76 -25.18
CA THR A 286 4.99 8.78 -26.24
C THR A 286 4.55 10.14 -25.71
N SER A 287 4.20 10.25 -24.43
CA SER A 287 3.77 11.49 -23.82
C SER A 287 4.91 12.48 -23.65
N GLY A 288 4.69 13.74 -24.02
CA GLY A 288 5.60 14.85 -23.73
C GLY A 288 5.57 15.30 -22.26
N CYS A 289 4.64 14.79 -21.44
CA CYS A 289 4.45 15.20 -20.06
C CYS A 289 5.44 14.49 -19.11
N PRO A 290 6.28 15.22 -18.34
CA PRO A 290 7.25 14.62 -17.43
C PRO A 290 6.61 13.71 -16.35
N GLU A 291 5.44 14.09 -15.84
CA GLU A 291 4.71 13.31 -14.83
C GLU A 291 4.32 11.93 -15.38
N ARG A 292 3.89 11.87 -16.63
CA ARG A 292 3.56 10.60 -17.29
C ARG A 292 4.78 9.71 -17.52
N ARG A 293 5.97 10.28 -17.71
CA ARG A 293 7.22 9.51 -17.84
C ARG A 293 7.58 8.79 -16.53
N ASN A 294 7.22 9.35 -15.39
CA ASN A 294 7.41 8.68 -14.10
C ASN A 294 6.52 7.44 -13.92
N LEU A 295 5.52 7.26 -14.76
CA LEU A 295 4.66 6.08 -14.80
C LEU A 295 5.20 4.95 -15.70
N VAL A 296 6.31 5.19 -16.40
CA VAL A 296 6.91 4.18 -17.29
C VAL A 296 7.79 3.23 -16.48
N PRO A 297 7.58 1.90 -16.53
CA PRO A 297 8.47 0.93 -15.90
C PRO A 297 9.79 0.79 -16.68
N ASP A 298 10.85 0.32 -16.03
CA ASP A 298 12.11 -0.01 -16.70
C ASP A 298 11.96 -1.29 -17.53
N TYR A 299 11.25 -2.27 -16.96
CA TYR A 299 11.01 -3.56 -17.59
C TYR A 299 9.55 -4.01 -17.45
N TYR A 300 9.13 -4.92 -18.33
CA TYR A 300 7.88 -5.62 -18.18
C TYR A 300 8.02 -7.12 -18.52
N VAL A 301 7.12 -7.92 -17.96
CA VAL A 301 6.91 -9.36 -18.23
C VAL A 301 5.42 -9.63 -18.34
N ASP A 302 5.03 -10.71 -19.00
CA ASP A 302 3.62 -11.11 -19.05
C ASP A 302 3.16 -11.61 -17.67
N SER A 303 4.03 -12.32 -16.95
CA SER A 303 3.83 -12.84 -15.60
C SER A 303 5.15 -12.84 -14.83
N ILE A 304 5.08 -12.84 -13.50
CA ILE A 304 6.27 -13.05 -12.66
C ILE A 304 6.96 -14.40 -12.94
N ALA A 305 6.22 -15.40 -13.43
CA ALA A 305 6.76 -16.68 -13.84
C ALA A 305 7.75 -16.61 -15.01
N ASP A 306 7.74 -15.54 -15.79
CA ASP A 306 8.71 -15.31 -16.87
C ASP A 306 10.15 -15.13 -16.36
N LEU A 307 10.33 -14.97 -15.05
CA LEU A 307 11.66 -14.97 -14.41
C LEU A 307 12.22 -16.39 -14.21
N LEU A 308 11.41 -17.46 -14.25
CA LEU A 308 11.85 -18.83 -13.99
C LEU A 308 13.03 -19.30 -14.88
N PRO A 309 13.06 -19.01 -16.21
CA PRO A 309 14.21 -19.38 -17.02
C PRO A 309 15.53 -18.71 -16.65
N ALA A 310 15.47 -17.56 -15.97
CA ALA A 310 16.64 -16.87 -15.46
C ALA A 310 17.12 -17.40 -14.10
N LEU A 311 16.26 -18.16 -13.41
CA LEU A 311 16.49 -18.75 -12.09
C LEU A 311 16.78 -20.27 -12.16
N SER A 312 16.77 -20.83 -13.35
CA SER A 312 17.22 -22.22 -13.60
C SER A 312 18.75 -22.19 -13.77
N ASP A 313 19.42 -23.14 -13.12
CA ASP A 313 20.88 -23.34 -13.19
C ASP A 313 21.35 -23.65 -14.62
#